data_9fca20627f27294a7d6071a1ba217796
#
_entry.id   9fca20627f27294a7d6071a1ba217796
#
_cell.length_a   1.000
_cell.length_b   1.000
_cell.length_c   1.000
_cell.angle_alpha   90.00
_cell.angle_beta   90.00
_cell.angle_gamma   90.00
#
_symmetry.space_group_name_H-M   'P 1'
#
loop_
_entity.id
_entity.type
_entity.pdbx_description
1 polymer ?
#
loop_
_entity_poly.entity_id
_entity_poly.type
_entity_poly.pdbx_seq_one_letter_code
_entity_poly.pdbx_strand_id
1 'polypeptide(L)'
;PYILVLIPFYFIAFHSIDYSLLHSLLFFSVLMNIFLFRDVMLLDKITFFKSKRYLCVIFYIISGFIFLTLIPSIGSTFQPKLILGIFILTWTNDTFAYLIGKRFGKRKLKEKISPKKTIEGFIGGLLAALIGGVIIFFLFKRKRN
;
A
#
# COMPACT_ATOMS: atom_id res chain seq x y z
N PRO A 1 -13.32 19.87 1.58
CA PRO A 1 -13.13 18.40 1.64
C PRO A 1 -11.78 18.01 2.28
N TYR A 2 -10.69 18.80 2.11
CA TYR A 2 -9.37 18.47 2.68
C TYR A 2 -9.31 18.58 4.22
N ILE A 3 -10.12 19.43 4.83
CA ILE A 3 -10.20 19.61 6.30
C ILE A 3 -10.66 18.33 6.98
N LEU A 4 -11.58 17.57 6.38
CA LEU A 4 -12.07 16.29 6.92
C LEU A 4 -10.98 15.20 6.99
N VAL A 5 -9.93 15.30 6.18
CA VAL A 5 -8.77 14.39 6.22
C VAL A 5 -7.78 14.81 7.31
N LEU A 6 -7.66 16.12 7.57
CA LEU A 6 -6.77 16.64 8.59
C LEU A 6 -7.26 16.40 10.01
N ILE A 7 -8.58 16.32 10.23
CA ILE A 7 -9.16 16.09 11.56
C ILE A 7 -8.72 14.74 12.15
N PRO A 8 -8.94 13.58 11.49
CA PRO A 8 -8.44 12.31 12.01
C PRO A 8 -6.91 12.27 12.13
N PHE A 9 -6.20 12.91 11.19
CA PHE A 9 -4.74 13.01 11.28
C PHE A 9 -4.27 13.78 12.53
N TYR A 10 -4.93 14.89 12.85
CA TYR A 10 -4.64 15.67 14.06
C TYR A 10 -4.93 14.86 15.33
N PHE A 11 -6.09 14.20 15.40
CA PHE A 11 -6.45 13.36 16.56
C PHE A 11 -5.47 12.20 16.75
N ILE A 12 -5.03 11.55 15.68
CA ILE A 12 -4.07 10.45 15.73
C ILE A 12 -2.67 10.94 16.15
N ALA A 13 -2.26 12.11 15.69
CA ALA A 13 -0.93 12.65 16.00
C ALA A 13 -0.81 13.23 17.42
N PHE A 14 -1.89 13.74 18.00
CA PHE A 14 -1.84 14.55 19.22
C PHE A 14 -2.72 14.05 20.37
N HIS A 15 -3.56 13.03 20.18
CA HIS A 15 -4.38 12.45 21.24
C HIS A 15 -4.04 10.96 21.45
N SER A 16 -4.32 10.47 22.66
CA SER A 16 -4.26 9.05 22.97
C SER A 16 -5.21 8.28 22.06
N ILE A 17 -4.63 7.48 21.16
CA ILE A 17 -5.38 6.70 20.19
C ILE A 17 -6.17 5.63 20.93
N ASP A 18 -7.48 5.61 20.75
CA ASP A 18 -8.30 4.48 21.14
C ASP A 18 -7.97 3.30 20.19
N TYR A 19 -7.22 2.33 20.74
CA TYR A 19 -6.82 1.13 19.98
C TYR A 19 -8.02 0.37 19.40
N SER A 20 -9.18 0.40 20.06
CA SER A 20 -10.40 -0.23 19.57
C SER A 20 -10.87 0.38 18.25
N LEU A 21 -10.84 1.72 18.18
CA LEU A 21 -11.22 2.47 16.98
C LEU A 21 -10.24 2.23 15.82
N LEU A 22 -8.94 2.12 16.13
CA LEU A 22 -7.90 1.82 15.17
C LEU A 22 -8.04 0.40 14.60
N HIS A 23 -8.33 -0.60 15.45
CA HIS A 23 -8.56 -1.98 14.99
C HIS A 23 -9.81 -2.11 14.12
N SER A 24 -10.90 -1.41 14.47
CA SER A 24 -12.11 -1.40 13.63
C SER A 24 -11.84 -0.75 12.26
N LEU A 25 -11.11 0.36 12.23
CA LEU A 25 -10.70 1.01 10.97
C LEU A 25 -9.84 0.08 10.11
N LEU A 26 -8.89 -0.64 10.73
CA LEU A 26 -8.06 -1.64 10.06
C LEU A 26 -8.92 -2.75 9.46
N PHE A 27 -9.84 -3.30 10.24
CA PHE A 27 -10.74 -4.37 9.79
C PHE A 27 -11.54 -3.94 8.56
N PHE A 28 -12.20 -2.79 8.60
CA PHE A 28 -12.97 -2.28 7.46
C PHE A 28 -12.09 -1.92 6.27
N SER A 29 -10.87 -1.42 6.49
CA SER A 29 -9.91 -1.15 5.42
C SER A 29 -9.47 -2.44 4.72
N VAL A 30 -9.14 -3.49 5.46
CA VAL A 30 -8.77 -4.80 4.90
C VAL A 30 -9.94 -5.40 4.12
N LEU A 31 -11.15 -5.37 4.69
CA LEU A 31 -12.37 -5.83 4.02
C LEU A 31 -12.58 -5.09 2.67
N MET A 32 -12.43 -3.77 2.68
CA MET A 32 -12.57 -2.97 1.45
C MET A 32 -11.53 -3.36 0.40
N ASN A 33 -10.27 -3.57 0.80
CA ASN A 33 -9.22 -4.00 -0.11
C ASN A 33 -9.53 -5.38 -0.72
N ILE A 34 -10.06 -6.32 0.09
CA ILE A 34 -10.48 -7.64 -0.40
C ILE A 34 -11.60 -7.51 -1.43
N PHE A 35 -12.62 -6.68 -1.18
CA PHE A 35 -13.70 -6.45 -2.13
C PHE A 35 -13.22 -5.81 -3.44
N LEU A 36 -12.33 -4.81 -3.35
CA LEU A 36 -11.76 -4.19 -4.54
C LEU A 36 -10.90 -5.19 -5.33
N PHE A 37 -10.10 -6.00 -4.65
CA PHE A 37 -9.30 -7.05 -5.28
C PHE A 37 -10.19 -8.07 -6.00
N ARG A 38 -11.26 -8.52 -5.35
CA ARG A 38 -12.26 -9.41 -5.95
C ARG A 38 -12.88 -8.80 -7.21
N ASP A 39 -13.34 -7.56 -7.13
CA ASP A 39 -14.00 -6.88 -8.26
C ASP A 39 -13.03 -6.76 -9.46
N VAL A 40 -11.77 -6.42 -9.20
CA VAL A 40 -10.75 -6.30 -10.24
C VAL A 40 -10.37 -7.66 -10.85
N MET A 41 -10.21 -8.69 -10.01
CA MET A 41 -9.68 -9.98 -10.45
C MET A 41 -10.74 -10.90 -11.03
N LEU A 42 -11.93 -10.96 -10.40
CA LEU A 42 -12.97 -11.91 -10.76
C LEU A 42 -14.05 -11.32 -11.67
N LEU A 43 -14.48 -10.09 -11.42
CA LEU A 43 -15.62 -9.52 -12.12
C LEU A 43 -15.23 -8.65 -13.32
N ASP A 44 -13.94 -8.39 -13.54
CA ASP A 44 -13.42 -7.46 -14.55
C ASP A 44 -14.11 -6.07 -14.55
N LYS A 45 -14.78 -5.72 -13.44
CA LYS A 45 -15.55 -4.48 -13.26
C LYS A 45 -15.36 -3.99 -11.84
N ILE A 46 -15.14 -2.69 -11.68
CA ILE A 46 -15.12 -2.05 -10.36
C ILE A 46 -16.54 -1.60 -10.02
N THR A 47 -17.42 -2.57 -9.76
CA THR A 47 -18.86 -2.33 -9.53
C THR A 47 -19.09 -1.63 -8.21
N PHE A 48 -18.35 -2.01 -7.18
CA PHE A 48 -18.43 -1.42 -5.84
C PHE A 48 -18.03 0.06 -5.84
N PHE A 49 -17.02 0.44 -6.62
CA PHE A 49 -16.58 1.83 -6.72
C PHE A 49 -17.65 2.75 -7.30
N LYS A 50 -18.42 2.29 -8.28
CA LYS A 50 -19.52 3.08 -8.85
C LYS A 50 -20.63 3.35 -7.85
N SER A 51 -21.01 2.34 -7.07
CA SER A 51 -22.14 2.42 -6.14
C SER A 51 -21.80 3.11 -4.82
N LYS A 52 -20.60 2.85 -4.27
CA LYS A 52 -20.23 3.27 -2.91
C LYS A 52 -18.84 3.93 -2.86
N ARG A 53 -18.58 4.83 -3.80
CA ARG A 53 -17.29 5.54 -3.94
C ARG A 53 -16.80 6.24 -2.67
N TYR A 54 -17.71 6.73 -1.82
CA TYR A 54 -17.35 7.39 -0.56
C TYR A 54 -16.70 6.39 0.42
N LEU A 55 -17.20 5.17 0.51
CA LEU A 55 -16.62 4.12 1.35
C LEU A 55 -15.23 3.72 0.84
N CYS A 56 -15.04 3.65 -0.48
CA CYS A 56 -13.71 3.41 -1.06
C CYS A 56 -12.74 4.53 -0.70
N VAL A 57 -13.16 5.79 -0.75
CA VAL A 57 -12.29 6.91 -0.36
C VAL A 57 -11.91 6.82 1.11
N ILE A 58 -12.86 6.56 2.00
CA ILE A 58 -12.61 6.49 3.44
C ILE A 58 -11.74 5.28 3.80
N PHE A 59 -12.15 4.07 3.41
CA PHE A 59 -11.52 2.84 3.87
C PHE A 59 -10.33 2.36 3.01
N TYR A 60 -10.12 2.93 1.84
CA TYR A 60 -8.97 2.62 1.00
C TYR A 60 -7.92 3.74 1.02
N ILE A 61 -8.33 4.98 0.72
CA ILE A 61 -7.38 6.10 0.61
C ILE A 61 -7.03 6.65 1.98
N ILE A 62 -8.03 7.14 2.74
CA ILE A 62 -7.80 7.83 4.02
C ILE A 62 -7.19 6.88 5.03
N SER A 63 -7.71 5.66 5.18
CA SER A 63 -7.14 4.68 6.10
C SER A 63 -5.72 4.29 5.72
N GLY A 64 -5.41 4.17 4.43
CA GLY A 64 -4.05 3.90 3.94
C GLY A 64 -3.06 4.98 4.39
N PHE A 65 -3.41 6.25 4.28
CA PHE A 65 -2.57 7.35 4.79
C PHE A 65 -2.43 7.34 6.31
N ILE A 66 -3.52 7.06 7.05
CA ILE A 66 -3.48 6.94 8.51
C ILE A 66 -2.50 5.84 8.92
N PHE A 67 -2.61 4.64 8.35
CA PHE A 67 -1.70 3.55 8.69
C PHE A 67 -0.25 3.83 8.28
N LEU A 68 -0.04 4.48 7.14
CA LEU A 68 1.29 4.89 6.71
C LEU A 68 1.96 5.82 7.74
N THR A 69 1.21 6.76 8.32
CA THR A 69 1.75 7.68 9.35
C THR A 69 1.98 7.02 10.70
N LEU A 70 1.29 5.90 10.99
CA LEU A 70 1.47 5.15 12.23
C LEU A 70 2.67 4.18 12.19
N ILE A 71 3.11 3.76 11.01
CA ILE A 71 4.22 2.81 10.84
C ILE A 71 5.49 3.22 11.61
N PRO A 72 5.95 4.50 11.58
CA PRO A 72 7.14 4.89 12.33
C PRO A 72 6.99 4.79 13.84
N SER A 73 5.76 4.79 14.34
CA SER A 73 5.42 4.74 15.77
C SER A 73 5.18 3.32 16.27
N ILE A 74 5.39 2.30 15.44
CA ILE A 74 5.32 0.90 15.84
C ILE A 74 6.52 0.57 16.73
N GLY A 75 6.28 0.39 18.03
CA GLY A 75 7.30 0.13 19.04
C GLY A 75 7.49 1.29 20.02
N SER A 76 8.51 1.22 20.84
CA SER A 76 8.80 2.20 21.90
C SER A 76 9.48 3.48 21.41
N THR A 77 10.04 3.46 20.20
CA THR A 77 10.79 4.60 19.63
C THR A 77 10.28 4.93 18.23
N PHE A 78 10.19 6.22 17.94
CA PHE A 78 9.82 6.70 16.60
C PHE A 78 10.91 6.37 15.57
N GLN A 79 10.56 5.61 14.54
CA GLN A 79 11.48 5.10 13.51
C GLN A 79 11.11 5.57 12.09
N PRO A 80 11.45 6.80 11.70
CA PRO A 80 11.12 7.33 10.38
C PRO A 80 11.76 6.55 9.21
N LYS A 81 12.82 5.78 9.49
CA LYS A 81 13.48 4.92 8.51
C LYS A 81 12.56 3.83 7.95
N LEU A 82 11.52 3.43 8.68
CA LEU A 82 10.55 2.45 8.21
C LEU A 82 9.74 2.99 7.02
N ILE A 83 9.26 4.23 7.10
CA ILE A 83 8.58 4.87 5.96
C ILE A 83 9.51 4.97 4.76
N LEU A 84 10.74 5.43 4.97
CA LEU A 84 11.73 5.53 3.89
C LEU A 84 11.96 4.17 3.22
N GLY A 85 12.07 3.10 4.02
CA GLY A 85 12.19 1.74 3.51
C GLY A 85 11.02 1.33 2.64
N ILE A 86 9.78 1.62 3.07
CA ILE A 86 8.56 1.31 2.31
C ILE A 86 8.55 2.06 0.97
N PHE A 87 8.87 3.35 0.94
CA PHE A 87 8.95 4.11 -0.30
C PHE A 87 10.01 3.57 -1.26
N ILE A 88 11.19 3.23 -0.76
CA ILE A 88 12.25 2.62 -1.58
C ILE A 88 11.78 1.29 -2.16
N LEU A 89 11.15 0.43 -1.37
CA LEU A 89 10.63 -0.86 -1.84
C LEU A 89 9.52 -0.70 -2.88
N THR A 90 8.60 0.22 -2.67
CA THR A 90 7.52 0.52 -3.63
C THR A 90 8.11 1.02 -4.94
N TRP A 91 9.05 1.94 -4.87
CA TRP A 91 9.74 2.48 -6.05
C TRP A 91 10.52 1.42 -6.80
N THR A 92 11.23 0.56 -6.07
CA THR A 92 11.96 -0.58 -6.64
C THR A 92 11.01 -1.51 -7.36
N ASN A 93 9.90 -1.91 -6.70
CA ASN A 93 8.88 -2.76 -7.31
C ASN A 93 8.35 -2.17 -8.63
N ASP A 94 7.93 -0.92 -8.61
CA ASP A 94 7.32 -0.27 -9.78
C ASP A 94 8.32 -0.10 -10.93
N THR A 95 9.56 0.29 -10.61
CA THR A 95 10.63 0.44 -11.61
C THR A 95 10.96 -0.88 -12.29
N PHE A 96 11.20 -1.93 -11.50
CA PHE A 96 11.54 -3.25 -12.06
C PHE A 96 10.34 -3.91 -12.74
N ALA A 97 9.12 -3.74 -12.22
CA ALA A 97 7.92 -4.19 -12.89
C ALA A 97 7.77 -3.56 -14.29
N TYR A 98 8.05 -2.27 -14.40
CA TYR A 98 8.03 -1.56 -15.68
C TYR A 98 9.15 -2.04 -16.62
N LEU A 99 10.40 -2.08 -16.15
CA LEU A 99 11.56 -2.45 -16.98
C LEU A 99 11.45 -3.89 -17.49
N ILE A 100 11.11 -4.84 -16.61
CA ILE A 100 10.98 -6.24 -16.96
C ILE A 100 9.74 -6.44 -17.83
N GLY A 101 8.63 -5.80 -17.49
CA GLY A 101 7.40 -5.85 -18.30
C GLY A 101 7.57 -5.28 -19.71
N LYS A 102 8.36 -4.23 -19.87
CA LYS A 102 8.67 -3.63 -21.17
C LYS A 102 9.58 -4.54 -22.02
N ARG A 103 10.58 -5.18 -21.39
CA ARG A 103 11.60 -5.96 -22.11
C ARG A 103 11.19 -7.41 -22.35
N PHE A 104 10.53 -8.02 -21.38
CA PHE A 104 10.22 -9.46 -21.37
C PHE A 104 8.72 -9.77 -21.28
N GLY A 105 7.86 -8.75 -21.17
CA GLY A 105 6.43 -8.92 -21.02
C GLY A 105 5.77 -9.53 -22.27
N LYS A 106 5.19 -10.69 -22.11
CA LYS A 106 4.46 -11.42 -23.17
C LYS A 106 2.97 -11.53 -22.84
N ARG A 107 2.64 -11.78 -21.57
CA ARG A 107 1.27 -12.02 -21.11
C ARG A 107 0.73 -10.80 -20.39
N LYS A 108 -0.43 -10.31 -20.80
CA LYS A 108 -1.10 -9.18 -20.11
C LYS A 108 -1.64 -9.63 -18.76
N LEU A 109 -1.50 -8.77 -17.74
CA LEU A 109 -2.00 -9.06 -16.39
C LEU A 109 -3.53 -8.98 -16.36
N LYS A 110 -4.09 -7.84 -16.80
CA LYS A 110 -5.54 -7.60 -16.97
C LYS A 110 -5.74 -6.55 -18.07
N GLU A 111 -5.98 -6.99 -19.29
CA GLU A 111 -6.00 -6.13 -20.46
C GLU A 111 -7.09 -5.04 -20.38
N LYS A 112 -8.27 -5.39 -19.86
CA LYS A 112 -9.41 -4.45 -19.72
C LYS A 112 -9.18 -3.32 -18.73
N ILE A 113 -8.31 -3.51 -17.72
CA ILE A 113 -8.09 -2.55 -16.64
C ILE A 113 -6.76 -1.83 -16.80
N SER A 114 -5.73 -2.57 -17.17
CA SER A 114 -4.38 -2.04 -17.35
C SER A 114 -3.65 -2.71 -18.51
N PRO A 115 -3.86 -2.24 -19.74
CA PRO A 115 -3.34 -2.89 -20.94
C PRO A 115 -1.81 -2.91 -21.04
N LYS A 116 -1.13 -2.06 -20.26
CA LYS A 116 0.34 -1.97 -20.26
C LYS A 116 1.01 -2.88 -19.24
N LYS A 117 0.27 -3.43 -18.25
CA LYS A 117 0.83 -4.31 -17.22
C LYS A 117 0.92 -5.75 -17.69
N THR A 118 2.05 -6.41 -17.40
CA THR A 118 2.33 -7.81 -17.79
C THR A 118 2.59 -8.66 -16.57
N ILE A 119 2.34 -9.98 -16.69
CA ILE A 119 2.59 -10.96 -15.62
C ILE A 119 4.08 -11.04 -15.32
N GLU A 120 4.92 -11.06 -16.34
CA GLU A 120 6.37 -11.11 -16.20
C GLU A 120 6.90 -9.86 -15.50
N GLY A 121 6.35 -8.68 -15.81
CA GLY A 121 6.64 -7.44 -15.11
C GLY A 121 6.24 -7.50 -13.64
N PHE A 122 5.05 -8.00 -13.33
CA PHE A 122 4.58 -8.16 -11.96
C PHE A 122 5.50 -9.07 -11.13
N ILE A 123 5.87 -10.24 -11.67
CA ILE A 123 6.80 -11.17 -10.99
C ILE A 123 8.18 -10.52 -10.82
N GLY A 124 8.67 -9.83 -11.85
CA GLY A 124 9.96 -9.16 -11.80
C GLY A 124 10.01 -8.04 -10.75
N GLY A 125 8.97 -7.25 -10.64
CA GLY A 125 8.83 -6.23 -9.60
C GLY A 125 8.82 -6.84 -8.19
N LEU A 126 8.04 -7.91 -8.00
CA LEU A 126 7.95 -8.63 -6.73
C LEU A 126 9.32 -9.18 -6.29
N LEU A 127 10.04 -9.84 -7.20
CA LEU A 127 11.38 -10.37 -6.91
C LEU A 127 12.37 -9.25 -6.57
N ALA A 128 12.34 -8.15 -7.31
CA ALA A 128 13.20 -7.00 -7.04
C ALA A 128 12.89 -6.37 -5.67
N ALA A 129 11.60 -6.26 -5.29
CA ALA A 129 11.20 -5.76 -3.98
C ALA A 129 11.64 -6.70 -2.84
N LEU A 130 11.56 -8.02 -3.02
CA LEU A 130 12.05 -8.99 -2.05
C LEU A 130 13.57 -8.87 -1.83
N ILE A 131 14.35 -8.81 -2.91
CA ILE A 131 15.80 -8.61 -2.84
C ILE A 131 16.13 -7.26 -2.18
N GLY A 132 15.45 -6.19 -2.58
CA GLY A 132 15.59 -4.87 -1.99
C GLY A 132 15.28 -4.86 -0.49
N GLY A 133 14.24 -5.57 -0.06
CA GLY A 133 13.90 -5.74 1.36
C GLY A 133 15.00 -6.41 2.18
N VAL A 134 15.58 -7.48 1.65
CA VAL A 134 16.71 -8.16 2.27
C VAL A 134 17.91 -7.22 2.40
N ILE A 135 18.24 -6.46 1.36
CA ILE A 135 19.34 -5.49 1.37
C ILE A 135 19.11 -4.41 2.43
N ILE A 136 17.91 -3.83 2.46
CA ILE A 136 17.53 -2.79 3.43
C ILE A 136 17.62 -3.33 4.86
N PHE A 137 17.14 -4.56 5.09
CA PHE A 137 17.23 -5.20 6.41
C PHE A 137 18.68 -5.30 6.90
N PHE A 138 19.61 -5.77 6.09
CA PHE A 138 21.01 -5.86 6.46
C PHE A 138 21.66 -4.49 6.68
N LEU A 139 21.35 -3.50 5.85
CA LEU A 139 21.83 -2.14 6.01
C LEU A 139 21.37 -1.50 7.33
N PHE A 140 20.11 -1.71 7.72
CA PHE A 140 19.58 -1.17 8.96
C PHE A 140 20.11 -1.91 10.19
N LYS A 141 20.31 -3.23 10.09
CA LYS A 141 20.91 -4.03 11.16
C LYS A 141 22.35 -3.59 11.43
N ARG A 142 23.15 -3.37 10.39
CA ARG A 142 24.57 -2.94 10.51
C ARG A 142 24.75 -1.59 11.21
N LYS A 143 23.78 -0.68 11.07
CA LYS A 143 23.84 0.65 11.73
C LYS A 143 23.37 0.65 13.20
N ARG A 144 22.90 -0.47 13.72
CA ARG A 144 22.38 -0.60 15.10
C ARG A 144 23.37 -1.26 16.05
N ASN A 145 24.46 -1.83 15.51
CA ASN A 145 25.67 -2.28 16.21
C ASN A 145 26.76 -1.22 16.07
#